data_098fd47da048a643771dafa40337dce1
#
_entry.id   098fd47da048a643771dafa40337dce1
#
_cell.length_a   1.000
_cell.length_b   1.000
_cell.length_c   1.000
_cell.angle_alpha   90.00
_cell.angle_beta   90.00
_cell.angle_gamma   90.00
#
_symmetry.space_group_name_H-M   'P 1'
#
loop_
_entity.id
_entity.type
_entity.pdbx_description
1 polymer ?
#
loop_
_entity_poly.entity_id
_entity_poly.type
_entity_poly.pdbx_seq_one_letter_code
_entity_poly.pdbx_strand_id
1 'polypeptide(L)'
;MAMSGPIDFYFDFSSPYAYLGSHLIEPVAKKHGRDVNWHPFMLGVAMKGEKTFPLTDYPLKGDYSRMDFDRTARYHNIPFIMPDDFPKVTLAASRGFLWLSSKNREQAIEFAKAV
;
A
#
# COMPACT_ATOMS: atom_id res chain seq x y z
N MET A 1 -10.71 -28.67 1.70
CA MET A 1 -11.37 -27.63 2.49
C MET A 1 -10.65 -26.30 2.30
N ALA A 2 -11.38 -25.28 2.00
CA ALA A 2 -10.78 -23.96 1.82
C ALA A 2 -10.38 -23.36 3.17
N MET A 3 -9.17 -22.81 3.22
CA MET A 3 -8.75 -22.01 4.36
C MET A 3 -9.39 -20.64 4.21
N SER A 4 -10.32 -20.33 5.10
CA SER A 4 -11.09 -19.10 5.02
C SER A 4 -10.63 -18.02 5.98
N GLY A 5 -9.43 -18.15 6.53
CA GLY A 5 -8.86 -17.12 7.39
C GLY A 5 -8.64 -15.81 6.62
N PRO A 6 -8.61 -14.67 7.33
CA PRO A 6 -8.41 -13.38 6.67
C PRO A 6 -7.00 -13.27 6.07
N ILE A 7 -6.90 -12.41 5.05
CA ILE A 7 -5.62 -12.06 4.45
C ILE A 7 -5.06 -10.87 5.23
N ASP A 8 -3.82 -10.97 5.68
CA ASP A 8 -3.15 -9.83 6.32
C ASP A 8 -2.47 -9.01 5.24
N PHE A 9 -2.93 -7.77 5.07
CA PHE A 9 -2.40 -6.84 4.09
C PHE A 9 -1.56 -5.78 4.80
N TYR A 10 -0.24 -5.88 4.66
CA TYR A 10 0.70 -4.91 5.21
C TYR A 10 1.00 -3.85 4.16
N PHE A 11 0.85 -2.58 4.52
CA PHE A 11 1.03 -1.49 3.57
C PHE A 11 1.72 -0.30 4.22
N ASP A 12 2.44 0.47 3.39
CA ASP A 12 3.01 1.76 3.78
C ASP A 12 2.39 2.83 2.88
N PHE A 13 1.91 3.92 3.48
CA PHE A 13 1.33 5.03 2.73
C PHE A 13 2.30 5.65 1.74
N SER A 14 3.60 5.45 1.91
CA SER A 14 4.63 5.95 1.01
C SER A 14 4.95 4.99 -0.14
N SER A 15 4.32 3.83 -0.20
CA SER A 15 4.63 2.83 -1.23
C SER A 15 3.65 2.93 -2.40
N PRO A 16 4.12 3.26 -3.62
CA PRO A 16 3.24 3.24 -4.80
C PRO A 16 2.62 1.87 -5.07
N TYR A 17 3.39 0.80 -4.91
CA TYR A 17 2.83 -0.55 -5.10
C TYR A 17 1.80 -0.90 -4.04
N ALA A 18 2.01 -0.47 -2.79
CA ALA A 18 1.00 -0.69 -1.75
C ALA A 18 -0.28 0.10 -2.05
N TYR A 19 -0.15 1.32 -2.57
CA TYR A 19 -1.30 2.09 -3.01
C TYR A 19 -2.09 1.35 -4.09
N LEU A 20 -1.41 0.86 -5.12
CA LEU A 20 -2.05 0.08 -6.18
C LEU A 20 -2.68 -1.19 -5.61
N GLY A 21 -1.97 -1.90 -4.74
CA GLY A 21 -2.47 -3.09 -4.07
C GLY A 21 -3.70 -2.81 -3.21
N SER A 22 -3.78 -1.63 -2.60
CA SER A 22 -4.93 -1.26 -1.77
C SER A 22 -6.24 -1.20 -2.56
N HIS A 23 -6.17 -0.89 -3.85
CA HIS A 23 -7.34 -0.88 -4.72
C HIS A 23 -7.70 -2.26 -5.25
N LEU A 24 -6.80 -3.24 -5.17
CA LEU A 24 -6.96 -4.56 -5.77
C LEU A 24 -7.23 -5.66 -4.75
N ILE A 25 -6.81 -5.47 -3.50
CA ILE A 25 -6.82 -6.56 -2.50
C ILE A 25 -8.24 -6.99 -2.12
N GLU A 26 -9.17 -6.07 -1.97
CA GLU A 26 -10.52 -6.41 -1.53
C GLU A 26 -11.30 -7.23 -2.57
N PRO A 27 -11.31 -6.84 -3.86
CA PRO A 27 -11.94 -7.67 -4.89
C PRO A 27 -11.34 -9.07 -4.99
N VAL A 28 -10.02 -9.18 -4.87
CA VAL A 28 -9.33 -10.48 -4.91
C VAL A 28 -9.72 -11.33 -3.70
N ALA A 29 -9.71 -10.76 -2.51
CA ALA A 29 -10.09 -11.47 -1.30
C ALA A 29 -11.54 -11.94 -1.37
N LYS A 30 -12.43 -11.07 -1.82
CA LYS A 30 -13.85 -11.40 -1.96
C LYS A 30 -14.08 -12.56 -2.92
N LYS A 31 -13.33 -12.59 -4.02
CA LYS A 31 -13.39 -13.69 -5.00
C LYS A 31 -13.07 -15.04 -4.37
N HIS A 32 -12.22 -15.04 -3.34
CA HIS A 32 -11.82 -16.25 -2.64
C HIS A 32 -12.52 -16.43 -1.29
N GLY A 33 -13.57 -15.66 -1.02
CA GLY A 33 -14.35 -15.77 0.21
C GLY A 33 -13.59 -15.40 1.46
N ARG A 34 -12.64 -14.45 1.38
CA ARG A 34 -11.79 -14.07 2.49
C ARG A 34 -11.90 -12.58 2.80
N ASP A 35 -11.74 -12.26 4.08
CA ASP A 35 -11.65 -10.87 4.54
C ASP A 35 -10.22 -10.37 4.48
N VAL A 36 -10.02 -9.06 4.62
CA VAL A 36 -8.72 -8.44 4.63
C VAL A 36 -8.51 -7.71 5.95
N ASN A 37 -7.42 -8.02 6.63
CA ASN A 37 -6.93 -7.25 7.78
C ASN A 37 -5.86 -6.28 7.30
N TRP A 38 -6.08 -4.99 7.51
CA TRP A 38 -5.19 -3.93 7.04
C TRP A 38 -4.22 -3.54 8.14
N HIS A 39 -2.92 -3.61 7.83
CA HIS A 39 -1.85 -3.32 8.79
C HIS A 39 -0.88 -2.29 8.22
N PRO A 40 -0.95 -1.04 8.68
CA PRO A 40 0.05 -0.05 8.27
C PRO A 40 1.40 -0.34 8.91
N PHE A 41 2.48 -0.12 8.18
CA PHE A 41 3.83 -0.26 8.70
C PHE A 41 4.78 0.72 8.01
N MET A 42 5.95 0.88 8.57
CA MET A 42 6.98 1.79 8.04
C MET A 42 7.98 0.96 7.24
N LEU A 43 7.80 0.90 5.94
CA LEU A 43 8.66 0.11 5.04
C LEU A 43 10.12 0.56 5.11
N GLY A 44 10.36 1.87 5.25
CA GLY A 44 11.72 2.39 5.37
C GLY A 44 12.49 1.83 6.54
N VAL A 45 11.81 1.55 7.66
CA VAL A 45 12.44 0.93 8.83
C VAL A 45 12.84 -0.51 8.50
N ALA A 46 11.96 -1.27 7.85
CA ALA A 46 12.25 -2.63 7.43
C ALA A 46 13.42 -2.66 6.43
N MET A 47 13.41 -1.76 5.45
CA MET A 47 14.50 -1.65 4.46
C MET A 47 15.85 -1.35 5.11
N LYS A 48 15.85 -0.47 6.11
CA LYS A 48 17.08 -0.13 6.83
C LYS A 48 17.65 -1.35 7.54
N GLY A 49 16.80 -2.17 8.14
CA GLY A 49 17.22 -3.42 8.79
C GLY A 49 17.82 -4.42 7.80
N GLU A 50 17.25 -4.51 6.61
CA GLU A 50 17.71 -5.42 5.54
C GLU A 50 18.79 -4.79 4.65
N LYS A 51 19.25 -3.57 4.92
CA LYS A 51 20.23 -2.84 4.12
C LYS A 51 19.81 -2.67 2.66
N THR A 52 18.50 -2.43 2.44
CA THR A 52 17.96 -2.14 1.11
C THR A 52 17.49 -0.69 1.04
N PHE A 53 17.17 -0.23 -0.15
CA PHE A 53 16.73 1.14 -0.42
C PHE A 53 15.42 1.13 -1.20
N PRO A 54 14.67 2.26 -1.22
CA PRO A 54 13.51 2.38 -2.09
C PRO A 54 13.88 2.06 -3.54
N LEU A 55 12.99 1.39 -4.26
CA LEU A 55 13.24 1.01 -5.66
C LEU A 55 13.64 2.20 -6.52
N THR A 56 13.05 3.37 -6.27
CA THR A 56 13.32 4.58 -7.04
C THR A 56 14.74 5.11 -6.88
N ASP A 57 15.46 4.64 -5.88
CA ASP A 57 16.85 5.05 -5.63
C ASP A 57 17.87 4.17 -6.34
N TYR A 58 17.45 3.06 -6.93
CA TYR A 58 18.36 2.17 -7.66
C TYR A 58 18.53 2.64 -9.11
N PRO A 59 19.75 2.56 -9.65
CA PRO A 59 19.97 2.79 -11.09
C PRO A 59 19.15 1.81 -11.93
N LEU A 60 18.61 2.25 -13.02
CA LEU A 60 17.75 1.47 -13.95
C LEU A 60 16.46 1.00 -13.33
N LYS A 61 16.50 0.30 -12.19
CA LYS A 61 15.28 -0.16 -11.49
C LYS A 61 14.42 1.02 -11.07
N GLY A 62 15.04 2.13 -10.68
CA GLY A 62 14.29 3.33 -10.30
C GLY A 62 13.45 3.87 -11.44
N ASP A 63 14.07 4.05 -12.60
CA ASP A 63 13.37 4.55 -13.78
C ASP A 63 12.28 3.57 -14.23
N TYR A 64 12.61 2.29 -14.24
CA TYR A 64 11.65 1.26 -14.60
C TYR A 64 10.46 1.27 -13.63
N SER A 65 10.72 1.35 -12.32
CA SER A 65 9.64 1.33 -11.33
C SER A 65 8.69 2.51 -11.49
N ARG A 66 9.21 3.70 -11.78
CA ARG A 66 8.38 4.89 -12.00
C ARG A 66 7.46 4.71 -13.21
N MET A 67 7.98 4.14 -14.29
CA MET A 67 7.18 3.82 -15.46
C MET A 67 6.14 2.73 -15.14
N ASP A 68 6.54 1.73 -14.36
CA ASP A 68 5.67 0.61 -14.03
C ASP A 68 4.51 1.02 -13.12
N PHE A 69 4.73 1.92 -12.16
CA PHE A 69 3.64 2.46 -11.33
C PHE A 69 2.55 3.05 -12.21
N ASP A 70 2.94 3.87 -13.15
CA ASP A 70 2.02 4.56 -14.03
C ASP A 70 1.28 3.60 -14.95
N ARG A 71 2.02 2.67 -15.54
CA ARG A 71 1.48 1.65 -16.43
C ARG A 71 0.49 0.74 -15.71
N THR A 72 0.84 0.26 -14.53
CA THR A 72 -0.01 -0.62 -13.73
C THR A 72 -1.28 0.12 -13.30
N ALA A 73 -1.16 1.37 -12.89
CA ALA A 73 -2.31 2.18 -12.53
C ALA A 73 -3.27 2.34 -13.72
N ARG A 74 -2.74 2.63 -14.90
CA ARG A 74 -3.57 2.74 -16.11
C ARG A 74 -4.24 1.43 -16.47
N TYR A 75 -3.51 0.33 -16.35
CA TYR A 75 -4.06 -1.00 -16.65
C TYR A 75 -5.27 -1.33 -15.78
N HIS A 76 -5.23 -0.94 -14.50
CA HIS A 76 -6.30 -1.23 -13.54
C HIS A 76 -7.27 -0.07 -13.35
N ASN A 77 -7.13 1.01 -14.10
CA ASN A 77 -7.95 2.21 -13.97
C ASN A 77 -7.92 2.82 -12.56
N ILE A 78 -6.74 2.83 -11.94
CA ILE A 78 -6.52 3.40 -10.62
C ILE A 78 -5.91 4.80 -10.79
N PRO A 79 -6.52 5.86 -10.21
CA PRO A 79 -5.92 7.19 -10.25
C PRO A 79 -4.56 7.19 -9.55
N PHE A 80 -3.54 7.68 -10.21
CA PHE A 80 -2.20 7.72 -9.65
C PHE A 80 -1.43 8.93 -10.14
N ILE A 81 -0.87 9.68 -9.19
CA ILE A 81 0.05 10.80 -9.45
C ILE A 81 1.23 10.63 -8.52
N MET A 82 2.43 10.52 -9.08
CA MET A 82 3.65 10.40 -8.30
C MET A 82 3.97 11.74 -7.61
N PRO A 83 4.09 11.79 -6.29
CA PRO A 83 4.44 13.03 -5.60
C PRO A 83 5.87 13.46 -5.93
N ASP A 84 6.08 14.78 -6.01
CA ASP A 84 7.41 15.35 -6.30
C ASP A 84 8.40 15.08 -5.16
N ASP A 85 7.92 15.07 -3.93
CA ASP A 85 8.74 14.91 -2.72
C ASP A 85 8.72 13.47 -2.19
N PHE A 86 8.64 12.52 -3.09
CA PHE A 86 8.72 11.09 -2.75
C PHE A 86 10.17 10.65 -2.52
N PRO A 87 10.46 9.73 -1.58
CA PRO A 87 9.53 9.14 -0.60
C PRO A 87 9.29 10.02 0.63
N LYS A 88 8.19 9.76 1.33
CA LYS A 88 7.80 10.50 2.52
C LYS A 88 7.77 9.60 3.76
N VAL A 89 7.97 10.24 4.92
CA VAL A 89 7.67 9.60 6.20
C VAL A 89 6.17 9.70 6.46
N THR A 90 5.54 8.56 6.68
CA THR A 90 4.07 8.48 6.76
C THR A 90 3.58 8.03 8.13
N LEU A 91 4.33 8.32 9.17
CA LEU A 91 3.98 7.93 10.54
C LEU A 91 2.64 8.52 10.98
N ALA A 92 2.40 9.79 10.66
CA ALA A 92 1.15 10.46 11.00
C ALA A 92 -0.05 9.80 10.32
N ALA A 93 0.08 9.45 9.05
CA ALA A 93 -0.97 8.76 8.32
C ALA A 93 -1.26 7.38 8.91
N SER A 94 -0.21 6.64 9.26
CA SER A 94 -0.36 5.32 9.88
C SER A 94 -1.06 5.40 11.23
N ARG A 95 -0.71 6.39 12.04
CA ARG A 95 -1.39 6.63 13.33
C ARG A 95 -2.84 7.01 13.13
N GLY A 96 -3.13 7.85 12.14
CA GLY A 96 -4.49 8.22 11.80
C GLY A 96 -5.34 7.03 11.38
N PHE A 97 -4.76 6.15 10.58
CA PHE A 97 -5.42 4.91 10.17
C PHE A 97 -5.76 4.04 11.37
N LEU A 98 -4.80 3.82 12.27
CA LEU A 98 -5.02 2.98 13.45
C LEU A 98 -6.09 3.57 14.36
N TRP A 99 -6.10 4.88 14.52
CA TRP A 99 -7.13 5.55 15.32
C TRP A 99 -8.51 5.38 14.70
N LEU A 100 -8.65 5.61 13.39
CA LEU A 100 -9.91 5.41 12.68
C LEU A 100 -10.35 3.94 12.73
N SER A 101 -9.41 3.02 12.59
CA SER A 101 -9.72 1.58 12.62
C SER A 101 -10.31 1.16 13.95
N SER A 102 -9.90 1.81 15.06
CA SER A 102 -10.49 1.56 16.37
C SER A 102 -11.90 2.09 16.52
N LYS A 103 -12.33 2.99 15.65
CA LYS A 103 -13.66 3.61 15.65
C LYS A 103 -14.56 3.03 14.58
N ASN A 104 -14.07 2.92 13.35
CA ASN A 104 -14.82 2.42 12.20
C ASN A 104 -13.85 1.90 11.16
N ARG A 105 -13.82 0.58 11.00
CA ARG A 105 -12.91 -0.10 10.09
C ARG A 105 -13.09 0.35 8.63
N GLU A 106 -14.33 0.50 8.19
CA GLU A 106 -14.61 0.88 6.80
C GLU A 106 -14.11 2.29 6.49
N GLN A 107 -14.29 3.22 7.42
CA GLN A 107 -13.75 4.58 7.27
C GLN A 107 -12.23 4.58 7.24
N ALA A 108 -11.59 3.71 8.02
CA ALA A 108 -10.14 3.59 8.00
C ALA A 108 -9.63 3.11 6.64
N ILE A 109 -10.32 2.15 6.04
CA ILE A 109 -9.96 1.63 4.71
C ILE A 109 -10.14 2.72 3.65
N GLU A 110 -11.23 3.47 3.69
CA GLU A 110 -11.43 4.60 2.78
C GLU A 110 -10.35 5.66 2.94
N PHE A 111 -9.98 5.97 4.17
CA PHE A 111 -8.88 6.89 4.47
C PHE A 111 -7.57 6.39 3.86
N ALA A 112 -7.27 5.10 4.01
CA ALA A 112 -6.05 4.51 3.47
C ALA A 112 -5.97 4.65 1.94
N LYS A 113 -7.09 4.48 1.25
CA LYS A 113 -7.13 4.60 -0.21
C LYS A 113 -7.04 6.05 -0.69
N ALA A 114 -7.46 7.00 0.12
CA ALA A 114 -7.53 8.42 -0.25
C ALA A 114 -6.24 9.20 0.01
N VAL A 115 -5.42 8.75 0.94
CA VAL A 115 -4.22 9.48 1.37
C VAL A 115 -2.98 9.30 0.48
#